data_99250b3a516651ff52c92212f21e73bf
#
_entry.id   99250b3a516651ff52c92212f21e73bf
#
_cell.length_a   1.000
_cell.length_b   1.000
_cell.length_c   1.000
_cell.angle_alpha   90.00
_cell.angle_beta   90.00
_cell.angle_gamma   90.00
#
_symmetry.space_group_name_H-M   'P 1'
#
loop_
_entity.id
_entity.type
_entity.pdbx_description
1 polymer ?
#
loop_
_entity_poly.entity_id
_entity_poly.type
_entity_poly.pdbx_seq_one_letter_code
_entity_poly.pdbx_strand_id
1 'polypeptide(L)'
;TRSFTPIEADGKSAYTTCYSFIGSEEEALYGLGQHQADEFNYKGKSEELFQYNTKVSVPFIVSTEGYGILWDSYSLGRVGDPRDYAQLHHAFTLYNKEGKAEGLTGTYRHKQLKNPFVRREDSLYFENLKTIKNLPKEVPLYGAEVTYEGYLEPHATGTHDFLLYYAGYISVYADGKLIVPERWRTAWNPNAHKFSLPMQKGKRVKLRIEWKPDGGE
;
A
#
# COMPACT_ATOMS: atom_id res chain seq x y z
N THR A 1 -19.03 4.81 19.47
CA THR A 1 -18.16 4.77 20.66
C THR A 1 -17.02 5.75 20.52
N ARG A 2 -16.40 6.11 21.64
CA ARG A 2 -15.16 6.89 21.65
C ARG A 2 -14.21 6.34 22.69
N SER A 3 -12.90 6.45 22.41
CA SER A 3 -11.84 6.05 23.33
C SER A 3 -10.73 7.10 23.35
N PHE A 4 -10.00 7.15 24.48
CA PHE A 4 -8.84 7.99 24.68
C PHE A 4 -7.71 7.10 25.19
N THR A 5 -6.62 7.07 24.47
CA THR A 5 -5.43 6.28 24.87
C THR A 5 -4.30 7.26 25.18
N PRO A 6 -3.78 7.29 26.40
CA PRO A 6 -2.64 8.15 26.75
C PRO A 6 -1.42 7.79 25.92
N ILE A 7 -0.72 8.81 25.44
CA ILE A 7 0.55 8.68 24.72
C ILE A 7 1.52 9.75 25.23
N GLU A 8 2.79 9.58 24.93
CA GLU A 8 3.79 10.62 25.04
C GLU A 8 4.20 11.05 23.62
N ALA A 9 4.12 12.32 23.33
CA ALA A 9 4.52 12.90 22.06
C ALA A 9 5.45 14.08 22.31
N ASP A 10 6.66 14.03 21.79
CA ASP A 10 7.69 15.05 21.96
C ASP A 10 7.91 15.45 23.43
N GLY A 11 8.00 14.44 24.34
CA GLY A 11 8.18 14.64 25.77
C GLY A 11 6.98 15.24 26.50
N LYS A 12 5.80 15.29 25.89
CA LYS A 12 4.55 15.81 26.46
C LYS A 12 3.48 14.75 26.51
N SER A 13 2.70 14.76 27.59
CA SER A 13 1.52 13.91 27.70
C SER A 13 0.47 14.36 26.69
N ALA A 14 -0.04 13.40 25.93
CA ALA A 14 -1.08 13.58 24.90
C ALA A 14 -2.04 12.40 24.89
N TYR A 15 -3.02 12.42 23.99
CA TYR A 15 -3.97 11.32 23.82
C TYR A 15 -4.15 11.02 22.34
N THR A 16 -4.15 9.73 22.00
CA THR A 16 -4.79 9.27 20.78
C THR A 16 -6.30 9.16 21.07
N THR A 17 -7.10 9.81 20.23
CA THR A 17 -8.57 9.77 20.34
C THR A 17 -9.14 8.99 19.17
N CYS A 18 -10.09 8.10 19.45
CA CYS A 18 -10.77 7.34 18.41
C CYS A 18 -12.29 7.49 18.58
N TYR A 19 -12.98 7.75 17.46
CA TYR A 19 -14.44 7.82 17.38
C TYR A 19 -14.90 6.78 16.38
N SER A 20 -15.85 5.91 16.81
CA SER A 20 -16.44 4.90 15.94
C SER A 20 -17.94 5.19 15.80
N PHE A 21 -18.39 5.22 14.58
CA PHE A 21 -19.78 5.40 14.20
C PHE A 21 -20.31 4.10 13.61
N ILE A 22 -21.59 3.83 13.83
CA ILE A 22 -22.30 2.73 13.20
C ILE A 22 -23.05 3.35 12.03
N GLY A 23 -22.79 2.89 10.83
CA GLY A 23 -23.49 3.28 9.62
C GLY A 23 -24.15 2.09 8.95
N SER A 24 -25.14 2.32 8.09
CA SER A 24 -25.76 1.27 7.29
C SER A 24 -24.81 0.75 6.20
N GLU A 25 -25.06 -0.44 5.66
CA GLU A 25 -24.28 -0.99 4.55
C GLU A 25 -24.45 -0.16 3.27
N GLU A 26 -25.62 0.44 3.09
CA GLU A 26 -25.97 1.27 1.93
C GLU A 26 -25.40 2.70 1.99
N GLU A 27 -24.86 3.10 3.14
CA GLU A 27 -24.30 4.43 3.33
C GLU A 27 -23.05 4.63 2.47
N ALA A 28 -22.96 5.79 1.82
CA ALA A 28 -21.72 6.25 1.18
C ALA A 28 -21.19 7.50 1.91
N LEU A 29 -19.85 7.59 1.98
CA LEU A 29 -19.14 8.66 2.67
C LEU A 29 -18.26 9.41 1.69
N TYR A 30 -18.43 10.72 1.57
CA TYR A 30 -17.70 11.59 0.65
C TYR A 30 -16.97 12.70 1.39
N GLY A 31 -15.90 13.23 0.79
CA GLY A 31 -15.17 14.36 1.36
C GLY A 31 -13.69 14.07 1.56
N LEU A 32 -13.15 14.44 2.72
CA LEU A 32 -11.74 14.30 3.13
C LEU A 32 -10.73 15.13 2.33
N GLY A 33 -11.17 15.88 1.32
CA GLY A 33 -10.31 16.71 0.47
C GLY A 33 -9.95 16.03 -0.85
N GLN A 34 -8.77 16.33 -1.37
CA GLN A 34 -8.27 15.78 -2.63
C GLN A 34 -7.09 14.85 -2.36
N HIS A 35 -7.29 13.56 -2.58
CA HIS A 35 -6.30 12.51 -2.42
C HIS A 35 -6.04 11.83 -3.78
N GLN A 36 -4.84 11.28 -3.96
CA GLN A 36 -4.45 10.59 -5.19
C GLN A 36 -4.73 9.08 -5.13
N ALA A 37 -5.75 8.67 -4.38
CA ALA A 37 -6.03 7.27 -4.09
C ALA A 37 -7.09 6.65 -5.03
N ASP A 38 -7.67 7.41 -5.98
CA ASP A 38 -8.79 6.99 -6.84
C ASP A 38 -10.04 6.55 -6.04
N GLU A 39 -10.16 7.04 -4.81
CA GLU A 39 -11.30 6.78 -3.94
C GLU A 39 -12.30 7.93 -4.04
N PHE A 40 -13.56 7.61 -4.28
CA PHE A 40 -14.64 8.58 -4.24
C PHE A 40 -15.57 8.34 -3.04
N ASN A 41 -15.93 7.08 -2.80
CA ASN A 41 -16.66 6.67 -1.61
C ASN A 41 -15.68 6.10 -0.57
N TYR A 42 -15.59 6.76 0.57
CA TYR A 42 -14.70 6.37 1.67
C TYR A 42 -15.31 5.34 2.64
N LYS A 43 -16.52 4.84 2.39
CA LYS A 43 -17.09 3.76 3.21
C LYS A 43 -16.21 2.50 3.14
N GLY A 44 -15.75 2.05 4.30
CA GLY A 44 -14.83 0.91 4.38
C GLY A 44 -13.40 1.17 3.84
N LYS A 45 -13.07 2.42 3.55
CA LYS A 45 -11.74 2.83 3.10
C LYS A 45 -11.00 3.56 4.21
N SER A 46 -9.67 3.49 4.15
CA SER A 46 -8.80 4.17 5.12
C SER A 46 -8.04 5.30 4.44
N GLU A 47 -8.00 6.46 5.09
CA GLU A 47 -7.25 7.61 4.60
C GLU A 47 -6.53 8.32 5.75
N GLU A 48 -5.27 8.69 5.52
CA GLU A 48 -4.49 9.51 6.43
C GLU A 48 -4.65 10.99 6.07
N LEU A 49 -5.08 11.79 7.03
CA LEU A 49 -5.32 13.22 6.84
C LEU A 49 -4.03 14.00 7.11
N PHE A 50 -3.12 13.88 6.18
CA PHE A 50 -1.85 14.58 6.18
C PHE A 50 -1.69 15.33 4.85
N GLN A 51 -1.43 16.64 4.94
CA GLN A 51 -1.31 17.49 3.76
C GLN A 51 0.14 17.64 3.32
N TYR A 52 0.37 17.44 2.03
CA TYR A 52 1.65 17.71 1.38
C TYR A 52 1.40 18.09 -0.09
N ASN A 53 2.48 18.37 -0.83
CA ASN A 53 2.35 18.70 -2.25
C ASN A 53 1.50 17.64 -2.99
N THR A 54 0.49 18.11 -3.75
CA THR A 54 -0.47 17.31 -4.51
C THR A 54 -1.55 16.58 -3.69
N LYS A 55 -1.54 16.68 -2.37
CA LYS A 55 -2.57 16.13 -1.49
C LYS A 55 -3.15 17.24 -0.60
N VAL A 56 -4.44 17.50 -0.73
CA VAL A 56 -5.17 18.42 0.14
C VAL A 56 -6.03 17.62 1.10
N SER A 57 -5.79 17.76 2.39
CA SER A 57 -6.57 17.11 3.44
C SER A 57 -7.58 18.07 4.03
N VAL A 58 -8.85 17.69 4.01
CA VAL A 58 -9.95 18.41 4.65
C VAL A 58 -10.62 17.43 5.62
N PRO A 59 -10.58 17.68 6.94
CA PRO A 59 -11.11 16.74 7.92
C PRO A 59 -12.66 16.86 8.01
N PHE A 60 -13.32 16.77 6.86
CA PHE A 60 -14.75 16.84 6.72
C PHE A 60 -15.28 15.73 5.83
N ILE A 61 -16.29 15.03 6.31
CA ILE A 61 -16.96 13.94 5.60
C ILE A 61 -18.47 14.19 5.58
N VAL A 62 -19.11 13.84 4.48
CA VAL A 62 -20.56 13.92 4.28
C VAL A 62 -21.10 12.53 4.01
N SER A 63 -22.17 12.18 4.67
CA SER A 63 -22.88 10.91 4.52
C SER A 63 -24.13 11.07 3.65
N THR A 64 -24.45 10.04 2.87
CA THR A 64 -25.73 9.92 2.16
C THR A 64 -26.94 9.81 3.12
N GLU A 65 -26.71 9.50 4.39
CA GLU A 65 -27.72 9.48 5.45
C GLU A 65 -28.09 10.91 5.94
N GLY A 66 -27.55 11.95 5.30
CA GLY A 66 -27.95 13.35 5.55
C GLY A 66 -27.24 14.01 6.72
N TYR A 67 -26.05 13.58 7.08
CA TYR A 67 -25.20 14.24 8.09
C TYR A 67 -23.80 14.51 7.57
N GLY A 68 -23.08 15.38 8.26
CA GLY A 68 -21.66 15.62 8.04
C GLY A 68 -20.89 15.60 9.35
N ILE A 69 -19.62 15.24 9.29
CA ILE A 69 -18.72 15.25 10.43
C ILE A 69 -17.52 16.12 10.07
N LEU A 70 -17.33 17.20 10.81
CA LEU A 70 -16.12 18.02 10.78
C LEU A 70 -15.26 17.65 11.99
N TRP A 71 -14.04 17.22 11.74
CA TRP A 71 -13.04 16.97 12.76
C TRP A 71 -12.15 18.21 12.91
N ASP A 72 -12.59 19.15 13.75
CA ASP A 72 -11.85 20.39 14.00
C ASP A 72 -10.69 20.16 14.97
N SER A 73 -9.57 19.69 14.42
CA SER A 73 -8.34 19.38 15.17
C SER A 73 -7.11 19.67 14.33
N TYR A 74 -6.06 20.17 14.97
CA TYR A 74 -4.73 20.37 14.39
C TYR A 74 -3.85 19.10 14.48
N SER A 75 -4.41 17.99 14.94
CA SER A 75 -3.69 16.72 15.10
C SER A 75 -3.67 15.93 13.82
N LEU A 76 -2.70 15.02 13.68
CA LEU A 76 -2.72 14.00 12.64
C LEU A 76 -3.99 13.17 12.80
N GLY A 77 -4.78 13.06 11.74
CA GLY A 77 -6.02 12.29 11.71
C GLY A 77 -5.94 11.11 10.75
N ARG A 78 -6.68 10.07 11.07
CA ARG A 78 -6.95 8.93 10.17
C ARG A 78 -8.44 8.64 10.16
N VAL A 79 -8.97 8.33 9.00
CA VAL A 79 -10.35 7.87 8.82
C VAL A 79 -10.31 6.43 8.34
N GLY A 80 -11.24 5.59 8.79
CA GLY A 80 -11.32 4.17 8.45
C GLY A 80 -10.56 3.29 9.44
N ASP A 81 -9.92 2.24 8.97
CA ASP A 81 -9.16 1.31 9.80
C ASP A 81 -7.86 1.97 10.31
N PRO A 82 -7.67 2.12 11.61
CA PRO A 82 -6.48 2.75 12.17
C PRO A 82 -5.24 1.85 12.18
N ARG A 83 -5.37 0.56 11.83
CA ARG A 83 -4.23 -0.37 11.82
C ARG A 83 -3.23 0.01 10.75
N ASP A 84 -1.95 -0.11 11.08
CA ASP A 84 -0.88 0.09 10.13
C ASP A 84 -0.77 -1.10 9.16
N TYR A 85 -0.36 -0.83 7.92
CA TYR A 85 0.01 -1.88 6.98
C TYR A 85 1.34 -2.50 7.39
N ALA A 86 1.36 -3.83 7.39
CA ALA A 86 2.57 -4.60 7.66
C ALA A 86 3.23 -5.05 6.35
N GLN A 87 4.53 -5.37 6.41
CA GLN A 87 5.21 -5.99 5.28
C GLN A 87 4.61 -7.36 4.96
N LEU A 88 4.64 -7.77 3.68
CA LEU A 88 4.02 -9.01 3.20
C LEU A 88 4.39 -10.24 4.04
N HIS A 89 5.66 -10.38 4.40
CA HIS A 89 6.15 -11.54 5.16
C HIS A 89 5.63 -11.64 6.62
N HIS A 90 4.99 -10.58 7.13
CA HIS A 90 4.33 -10.62 8.44
C HIS A 90 2.93 -11.23 8.39
N ALA A 91 2.23 -11.09 7.25
CA ALA A 91 0.87 -11.58 7.06
C ALA A 91 0.78 -12.83 6.19
N PHE A 92 1.87 -13.15 5.46
CA PHE A 92 1.91 -14.24 4.49
C PHE A 92 3.20 -15.03 4.60
N THR A 93 3.11 -16.33 4.35
CA THR A 93 4.28 -17.12 3.98
C THR A 93 4.54 -16.89 2.49
N LEU A 94 5.77 -16.47 2.15
CA LEU A 94 6.18 -16.16 0.80
C LEU A 94 6.87 -17.36 0.16
N TYR A 95 6.45 -17.71 -1.03
CA TYR A 95 7.05 -18.77 -1.83
C TYR A 95 7.62 -18.21 -3.12
N ASN A 96 8.74 -18.75 -3.56
CA ASN A 96 9.32 -18.42 -4.85
C ASN A 96 8.46 -18.95 -6.01
N LYS A 97 8.83 -18.64 -7.24
CA LYS A 97 8.09 -19.07 -8.44
C LYS A 97 8.06 -20.59 -8.63
N GLU A 98 9.00 -21.35 -8.03
CA GLU A 98 9.05 -22.80 -8.00
C GLU A 98 8.23 -23.40 -6.85
N GLY A 99 7.64 -22.58 -5.98
CA GLY A 99 6.78 -23.00 -4.86
C GLY A 99 7.53 -23.37 -3.58
N LYS A 100 8.80 -23.00 -3.42
CA LYS A 100 9.57 -23.20 -2.19
C LYS A 100 9.38 -22.01 -1.25
N ALA A 101 9.24 -22.26 0.05
CA ALA A 101 9.03 -21.23 1.08
C ALA A 101 10.32 -20.48 1.41
N GLU A 102 10.79 -19.68 0.50
CA GLU A 102 12.05 -18.93 0.62
C GLU A 102 11.96 -17.49 0.04
N GLY A 103 10.79 -16.84 0.17
CA GLY A 103 10.55 -15.51 -0.37
C GLY A 103 10.05 -15.54 -1.82
N LEU A 104 9.87 -14.37 -2.41
CA LEU A 104 9.51 -14.24 -3.82
C LEU A 104 10.77 -14.30 -4.70
N THR A 105 10.58 -14.61 -5.99
CA THR A 105 11.65 -14.50 -6.99
C THR A 105 11.63 -13.12 -7.61
N GLY A 106 12.68 -12.34 -7.40
CA GLY A 106 12.94 -11.08 -8.12
C GLY A 106 13.77 -11.34 -9.37
N THR A 107 13.28 -10.92 -10.52
CA THR A 107 14.00 -10.98 -11.80
C THR A 107 14.19 -9.58 -12.34
N TYR A 108 15.43 -9.16 -12.48
CA TYR A 108 15.83 -7.82 -12.90
C TYR A 108 16.47 -7.89 -14.28
N ARG A 109 15.92 -7.19 -15.23
CA ARG A 109 16.39 -7.07 -16.62
C ARG A 109 16.87 -5.66 -16.89
N HIS A 110 17.95 -5.55 -17.62
CA HIS A 110 18.43 -4.26 -18.12
C HIS A 110 19.26 -4.49 -19.39
N LYS A 111 19.23 -3.54 -20.33
CA LYS A 111 19.95 -3.63 -21.62
C LYS A 111 21.47 -3.81 -21.47
N GLN A 112 22.04 -3.39 -20.36
CA GLN A 112 23.49 -3.54 -20.08
C GLN A 112 23.83 -4.90 -19.48
N LEU A 113 22.84 -5.69 -19.08
CA LEU A 113 23.05 -7.03 -18.53
C LEU A 113 22.95 -8.08 -19.62
N LYS A 114 23.97 -8.95 -19.72
CA LYS A 114 23.93 -10.09 -20.66
C LYS A 114 22.83 -11.08 -20.33
N ASN A 115 22.57 -11.31 -19.04
CA ASN A 115 21.52 -12.18 -18.51
C ASN A 115 20.75 -11.44 -17.42
N PRO A 116 19.47 -11.77 -17.19
CA PRO A 116 18.73 -11.22 -16.06
C PRO A 116 19.42 -11.53 -14.75
N PHE A 117 19.47 -10.55 -13.85
CA PHE A 117 19.87 -10.78 -12.47
C PHE A 117 18.67 -11.34 -11.71
N VAL A 118 18.85 -12.48 -11.05
CA VAL A 118 17.76 -13.15 -10.31
C VAL A 118 18.19 -13.32 -8.86
N ARG A 119 17.32 -12.93 -7.95
CA ARG A 119 17.54 -13.14 -6.53
C ARG A 119 16.26 -13.45 -5.78
N ARG A 120 16.41 -13.91 -4.55
CA ARG A 120 15.35 -14.05 -3.56
C ARG A 120 14.98 -12.68 -2.99
N GLU A 121 13.67 -12.44 -2.81
CA GLU A 121 13.12 -11.25 -2.17
C GLU A 121 12.33 -11.66 -0.93
N ASP A 122 12.88 -11.41 0.23
CA ASP A 122 12.20 -11.66 1.52
C ASP A 122 11.19 -10.57 1.85
N SER A 123 11.41 -9.39 1.34
CA SER A 123 10.60 -8.21 1.55
C SER A 123 10.66 -7.32 0.31
N LEU A 124 9.50 -6.79 -0.10
CA LEU A 124 9.39 -5.78 -1.17
C LEU A 124 9.36 -4.38 -0.55
N TYR A 125 10.37 -4.06 0.22
CA TYR A 125 10.53 -2.75 0.84
C TYR A 125 11.79 -2.07 0.32
N PHE A 126 11.57 -1.08 -0.54
CA PHE A 126 12.62 -0.22 -1.10
C PHE A 126 12.31 1.20 -0.67
N GLU A 127 13.20 1.77 0.14
CA GLU A 127 13.09 3.16 0.55
C GLU A 127 13.23 4.11 -0.66
N ASN A 128 13.33 5.40 -0.42
CA ASN A 128 13.48 6.41 -1.45
C ASN A 128 14.53 6.04 -2.51
N LEU A 129 14.22 6.25 -3.80
CA LEU A 129 15.06 5.93 -4.97
C LEU A 129 16.49 6.49 -4.90
N LYS A 130 16.71 7.63 -4.26
CA LYS A 130 18.06 8.22 -4.09
C LYS A 130 18.93 7.48 -3.06
N THR A 131 18.33 6.68 -2.19
CA THR A 131 19.02 6.00 -1.08
C THR A 131 18.73 4.52 -1.02
N ILE A 132 18.32 3.92 -2.15
CA ILE A 132 17.94 2.51 -2.20
C ILE A 132 19.11 1.63 -1.80
N LYS A 133 19.02 1.08 -0.60
CA LYS A 133 20.02 0.18 -0.04
C LYS A 133 19.80 -1.27 -0.47
N ASN A 134 18.55 -1.61 -0.85
CA ASN A 134 18.11 -3.00 -1.01
C ASN A 134 18.03 -3.46 -2.47
N LEU A 135 18.20 -2.58 -3.46
CA LEU A 135 18.28 -2.99 -4.85
C LEU A 135 19.64 -3.60 -5.19
N PRO A 136 19.69 -4.55 -6.14
CA PRO A 136 20.96 -5.09 -6.60
C PRO A 136 21.83 -3.99 -7.19
N LYS A 137 23.05 -3.85 -6.69
CA LYS A 137 24.02 -2.84 -7.18
C LYS A 137 24.45 -3.07 -8.61
N GLU A 138 24.30 -4.30 -9.08
CA GLU A 138 24.64 -4.76 -10.43
C GLU A 138 23.66 -4.28 -11.48
N VAL A 139 22.44 -3.87 -11.06
CA VAL A 139 21.38 -3.47 -11.98
C VAL A 139 21.24 -1.95 -11.99
N PRO A 140 21.51 -1.30 -13.13
CA PRO A 140 21.16 0.12 -13.27
C PRO A 140 19.64 0.29 -13.11
N LEU A 141 19.22 1.19 -12.24
CA LEU A 141 17.79 1.38 -11.94
C LEU A 141 17.05 1.98 -13.14
N TYR A 142 17.65 2.99 -13.76
CA TYR A 142 17.07 3.65 -14.93
C TYR A 142 17.02 2.70 -16.13
N GLY A 143 15.81 2.45 -16.64
CA GLY A 143 15.57 1.53 -17.74
C GLY A 143 15.59 0.05 -17.36
N ALA A 144 15.54 -0.26 -16.07
CA ALA A 144 15.34 -1.63 -15.63
C ALA A 144 13.89 -2.08 -15.82
N GLU A 145 13.70 -3.37 -16.03
CA GLU A 145 12.42 -4.07 -15.96
C GLU A 145 12.53 -5.13 -14.86
N VAL A 146 11.67 -5.00 -13.86
CA VAL A 146 11.70 -5.87 -12.69
C VAL A 146 10.40 -6.65 -12.60
N THR A 147 10.52 -7.95 -12.32
CA THR A 147 9.36 -8.81 -12.06
C THR A 147 9.56 -9.51 -10.72
N TYR A 148 8.59 -9.39 -9.83
CA TYR A 148 8.51 -10.19 -8.61
C TYR A 148 7.45 -11.26 -8.79
N GLU A 149 7.83 -12.53 -8.63
CA GLU A 149 6.95 -13.66 -8.86
C GLU A 149 7.03 -14.69 -7.74
N GLY A 150 5.89 -15.31 -7.45
CA GLY A 150 5.81 -16.38 -6.48
C GLY A 150 4.40 -16.58 -5.97
N TYR A 151 4.28 -17.03 -4.71
CA TYR A 151 2.97 -17.26 -4.12
C TYR A 151 2.92 -16.65 -2.71
N LEU A 152 1.73 -16.17 -2.36
CA LEU A 152 1.35 -15.73 -1.02
C LEU A 152 0.44 -16.77 -0.39
N GLU A 153 0.79 -17.27 0.78
CA GLU A 153 -0.08 -18.10 1.59
C GLU A 153 -0.46 -17.32 2.86
N PRO A 154 -1.75 -16.93 3.01
CA PRO A 154 -2.17 -16.08 4.11
C PRO A 154 -2.19 -16.84 5.43
N HIS A 155 -1.82 -16.15 6.51
CA HIS A 155 -1.87 -16.68 7.87
C HIS A 155 -3.30 -16.74 8.44
N ALA A 156 -4.26 -16.03 7.82
CA ALA A 156 -5.67 -16.00 8.18
C ALA A 156 -6.56 -16.04 6.95
N THR A 157 -7.78 -16.55 7.11
CA THR A 157 -8.83 -16.46 6.08
C THR A 157 -9.57 -15.14 6.23
N GLY A 158 -9.83 -14.46 5.10
CA GLY A 158 -10.56 -13.20 5.06
C GLY A 158 -10.19 -12.35 3.85
N THR A 159 -10.74 -11.15 3.81
CA THR A 159 -10.30 -10.11 2.87
C THR A 159 -9.04 -9.46 3.43
N HIS A 160 -7.98 -9.47 2.65
CA HIS A 160 -6.71 -8.82 2.96
C HIS A 160 -6.62 -7.52 2.16
N ASP A 161 -6.40 -6.42 2.86
CA ASP A 161 -6.20 -5.10 2.27
C ASP A 161 -4.71 -4.85 2.05
N PHE A 162 -4.36 -4.47 0.84
CA PHE A 162 -3.00 -4.20 0.42
C PHE A 162 -2.79 -2.72 0.16
N LEU A 163 -1.63 -2.23 0.57
CA LEU A 163 -1.11 -0.92 0.23
C LEU A 163 0.09 -1.09 -0.69
N LEU A 164 -0.05 -0.64 -1.93
CA LEU A 164 1.03 -0.58 -2.91
C LEU A 164 1.58 0.84 -2.93
N TYR A 165 2.69 1.06 -2.27
CA TYR A 165 3.42 2.33 -2.34
C TYR A 165 4.51 2.22 -3.40
N TYR A 166 4.50 3.09 -4.41
CA TYR A 166 5.32 2.90 -5.60
C TYR A 166 5.74 4.19 -6.28
N ALA A 167 6.83 4.10 -7.02
CA ALA A 167 7.28 5.05 -8.04
C ALA A 167 7.66 4.28 -9.31
N GLY A 168 7.65 4.93 -10.48
CA GLY A 168 7.77 4.29 -11.78
C GLY A 168 6.45 3.68 -12.24
N TYR A 169 6.51 2.79 -13.22
CA TYR A 169 5.35 2.05 -13.75
C TYR A 169 5.20 0.73 -13.01
N ILE A 170 4.00 0.41 -12.58
CA ILE A 170 3.73 -0.83 -11.85
C ILE A 170 2.40 -1.45 -12.24
N SER A 171 2.36 -2.78 -12.29
CA SER A 171 1.16 -3.59 -12.44
C SER A 171 1.18 -4.75 -11.46
N VAL A 172 0.02 -5.19 -10.98
CA VAL A 172 -0.11 -6.33 -10.06
C VAL A 172 -1.10 -7.33 -10.60
N TYR A 173 -0.72 -8.60 -10.57
CA TYR A 173 -1.54 -9.74 -10.97
C TYR A 173 -1.67 -10.72 -9.80
N ALA A 174 -2.88 -11.25 -9.60
CA ALA A 174 -3.16 -12.35 -8.68
C ALA A 174 -3.85 -13.49 -9.44
N ASP A 175 -3.32 -14.71 -9.33
CA ASP A 175 -3.79 -15.90 -10.07
C ASP A 175 -3.98 -15.66 -11.57
N GLY A 176 -3.08 -14.87 -12.17
CA GLY A 176 -3.10 -14.51 -13.59
C GLY A 176 -4.07 -13.39 -13.97
N LYS A 177 -4.90 -12.92 -13.05
CA LYS A 177 -5.80 -11.77 -13.28
C LYS A 177 -5.06 -10.46 -13.00
N LEU A 178 -5.25 -9.48 -13.86
CA LEU A 178 -4.78 -8.11 -13.64
C LEU A 178 -5.63 -7.47 -12.53
N ILE A 179 -5.03 -7.23 -11.37
CA ILE A 179 -5.69 -6.64 -10.20
C ILE A 179 -5.44 -5.14 -10.16
N VAL A 180 -4.20 -4.73 -10.41
CA VAL A 180 -3.82 -3.32 -10.52
C VAL A 180 -3.32 -3.09 -11.93
N PRO A 181 -4.09 -2.38 -12.79
CA PRO A 181 -3.65 -1.96 -14.12
C PRO A 181 -2.39 -1.10 -14.02
N GLU A 182 -1.62 -1.05 -15.11
CA GLU A 182 -0.40 -0.26 -15.14
C GLU A 182 -0.65 1.18 -14.68
N ARG A 183 0.10 1.61 -13.69
CA ARG A 183 0.03 2.93 -13.08
C ARG A 183 1.43 3.51 -13.04
N TRP A 184 1.51 4.83 -13.10
CA TRP A 184 2.77 5.55 -13.04
C TRP A 184 2.77 6.62 -11.94
N ARG A 185 3.91 6.76 -11.27
CA ARG A 185 4.21 7.88 -10.36
C ARG A 185 5.69 8.24 -10.46
N THR A 186 5.95 9.52 -10.29
CA THR A 186 7.34 10.01 -10.19
C THR A 186 7.98 9.61 -8.87
N ALA A 187 9.29 9.45 -8.86
CA ALA A 187 10.04 9.00 -7.69
C ALA A 187 10.03 10.00 -6.53
N TRP A 188 9.89 11.27 -6.80
CA TRP A 188 9.86 12.32 -5.78
C TRP A 188 8.45 12.72 -5.32
N ASN A 189 7.44 12.10 -5.91
CA ASN A 189 6.06 12.14 -5.45
C ASN A 189 5.41 10.76 -5.62
N PRO A 190 5.92 9.72 -4.95
CA PRO A 190 5.35 8.39 -5.04
C PRO A 190 3.95 8.38 -4.45
N ASN A 191 3.13 7.42 -4.87
CA ASN A 191 1.76 7.31 -4.40
C ASN A 191 1.48 5.93 -3.83
N ALA A 192 0.44 5.88 -3.00
CA ALA A 192 -0.14 4.64 -2.51
C ALA A 192 -1.40 4.29 -3.29
N HIS A 193 -1.49 3.05 -3.73
CA HIS A 193 -2.71 2.47 -4.30
C HIS A 193 -3.17 1.32 -3.41
N LYS A 194 -4.46 1.31 -3.09
CA LYS A 194 -5.06 0.30 -2.22
C LYS A 194 -5.88 -0.67 -3.05
N PHE A 195 -5.78 -1.95 -2.73
CA PHE A 195 -6.61 -2.99 -3.31
C PHE A 195 -6.82 -4.11 -2.30
N SER A 196 -7.83 -4.94 -2.51
CA SER A 196 -8.19 -6.01 -1.59
C SER A 196 -8.32 -7.32 -2.32
N LEU A 197 -7.91 -8.41 -1.66
CA LEU A 197 -8.04 -9.77 -2.17
C LEU A 197 -8.70 -10.67 -1.11
N PRO A 198 -9.79 -11.38 -1.44
CA PRO A 198 -10.31 -12.44 -0.60
C PRO A 198 -9.35 -13.63 -0.67
N MET A 199 -8.85 -14.06 0.47
CA MET A 199 -7.86 -15.13 0.57
C MET A 199 -8.24 -16.13 1.65
N GLN A 200 -7.81 -17.37 1.50
CA GLN A 200 -8.10 -18.45 2.44
C GLN A 200 -6.80 -19.03 2.98
N LYS A 201 -6.71 -19.14 4.31
CA LYS A 201 -5.57 -19.78 5.00
C LYS A 201 -5.27 -21.15 4.40
N GLY A 202 -4.01 -21.43 4.11
CA GLY A 202 -3.54 -22.66 3.51
C GLY A 202 -3.74 -22.76 2.00
N LYS A 203 -4.36 -21.74 1.36
CA LYS A 203 -4.43 -21.66 -0.11
C LYS A 203 -3.49 -20.58 -0.62
N ARG A 204 -2.61 -20.95 -1.51
CA ARG A 204 -1.65 -20.05 -2.13
C ARG A 204 -2.31 -19.28 -3.27
N VAL A 205 -2.05 -18.00 -3.32
CA VAL A 205 -2.40 -17.11 -4.44
C VAL A 205 -1.12 -16.80 -5.19
N LYS A 206 -1.10 -17.00 -6.49
CA LYS A 206 0.04 -16.66 -7.34
C LYS A 206 0.12 -15.14 -7.48
N LEU A 207 1.21 -14.56 -7.02
CA LEU A 207 1.51 -13.13 -7.16
C LEU A 207 2.49 -12.91 -8.30
N ARG A 208 2.22 -11.88 -9.12
CA ARG A 208 3.18 -11.30 -10.06
C ARG A 208 3.06 -9.79 -10.01
N ILE A 209 4.18 -9.13 -9.80
CA ILE A 209 4.30 -7.67 -9.85
C ILE A 209 5.30 -7.33 -10.95
N GLU A 210 4.90 -6.47 -11.87
CA GLU A 210 5.78 -5.90 -12.89
C GLU A 210 6.08 -4.45 -12.53
N TRP A 211 7.35 -4.11 -12.47
CA TRP A 211 7.80 -2.78 -12.11
C TRP A 211 8.88 -2.29 -13.07
N LYS A 212 8.69 -1.06 -13.58
CA LYS A 212 9.68 -0.36 -14.41
C LYS A 212 10.05 0.92 -13.66
N PRO A 213 11.14 0.93 -12.89
CA PRO A 213 11.66 2.15 -12.31
C PRO A 213 12.16 3.04 -13.44
N ASP A 214 11.50 4.16 -13.65
CA ASP A 214 11.95 5.15 -14.59
C ASP A 214 12.65 6.22 -13.80
N GLY A 215 13.73 6.22 -13.47
CA GLY A 215 14.52 7.21 -12.74
C GLY A 215 13.87 8.52 -12.30
N GLY A 216 12.58 8.64 -12.40
CA GLY A 216 11.67 9.76 -12.12
C GLY A 216 12.34 10.95 -11.45
N GLU A 217 12.97 11.78 -12.25
CA GLU A 217 13.54 13.04 -11.77
C GLU A 217 12.48 14.00 -11.28
#